data_bb99496339ce3b62ac310e40e8b6af25
#
_entry.id   bb99496339ce3b62ac310e40e8b6af25
#
_cell.length_a   1.000
_cell.length_b   1.000
_cell.length_c   1.000
_cell.angle_alpha   90.00
_cell.angle_beta   90.00
_cell.angle_gamma   90.00
#
_symmetry.space_group_name_H-M   'P 1'
#
loop_
_entity.id
_entity.type
_entity.pdbx_description
1 polymer ?
#
loop_
_entity_poly.entity_id
_entity_poly.type
_entity_poly.pdbx_seq_one_letter_code
_entity_poly.pdbx_strand_id
1 'polypeptide(L)'
;ASDVYKRQMPKGTSRPQLTVQHEQAGACVELPYYTENPEPDEVQCALAWYTGAFADRERQLGVEILLDALLGTNNSPLKAALLAEKLGADIDIGFDDSTLQPVLELVLRGATEESACKFAAAVRKAVDGILAEGIPQELLLASLNAAEFASLERPGTLPDGVLDAINASTGWLHTGDPALLLHTDRLFASLREKMAAGWFNELLRELFAPAPVQVVQVPTLPKKEEGEPIRTDGKLVLEHPLTVADLGDGARTAPGERELLAGAQLLHHPSAGSLYLNFYYDLGNVKPEDMPYLDLLTDVLDELDSIEHTAQQLNTLRSTWLGDSRTQLDIWTGRQEGAPCHAKLSLCLSLLERSLEKAVELGGEWLYDTILTGPAAEAAFARVLSQQKLNMEQQFIQQGNVYAATRASAHYTVDGAVSERCSGVSYYKFLCGVQERGNWAALGEKLDALRTEVLQHAELTVSLYGSEDALAKLRTLLPDSRFAAEGRAAAKPYVEPLTPPVNEAFIIDGGVNYDVQVWPM
;
A
#
# COMPACT_ATOMS: atom_id res chain seq x y z
N ALA A 1 -9.23 -8.07 -31.45
CA ALA A 1 -10.36 -7.54 -30.68
C ALA A 1 -10.42 -6.00 -30.73
N SER A 2 -9.32 -5.29 -30.55
CA SER A 2 -9.32 -3.81 -30.57
C SER A 2 -9.76 -3.20 -31.90
N ASP A 3 -9.56 -3.89 -33.03
CA ASP A 3 -9.90 -3.39 -34.38
C ASP A 3 -11.40 -3.42 -34.65
N VAL A 4 -12.13 -4.36 -34.06
CA VAL A 4 -13.59 -4.46 -34.15
C VAL A 4 -14.29 -3.32 -33.43
N TYR A 5 -13.80 -2.97 -32.22
CA TYR A 5 -14.33 -1.83 -31.48
C TYR A 5 -14.06 -0.49 -32.15
N LYS A 6 -12.87 -0.30 -32.72
CA LYS A 6 -12.51 0.92 -33.47
C LYS A 6 -13.41 1.17 -34.70
N ARG A 7 -13.89 0.10 -35.39
CA ARG A 7 -14.79 0.21 -36.53
C ARG A 7 -16.22 0.58 -36.17
N GLN A 8 -16.62 0.35 -34.93
CA GLN A 8 -17.98 0.65 -34.42
C GLN A 8 -18.07 2.07 -33.82
N MET A 9 -16.96 2.70 -33.51
CA MET A 9 -16.97 4.08 -33.01
C MET A 9 -17.12 5.07 -34.19
N PRO A 10 -18.04 6.04 -34.11
CA PRO A 10 -18.11 7.11 -35.09
C PRO A 10 -16.76 7.83 -35.12
N LYS A 11 -16.24 8.11 -36.30
CA LYS A 11 -15.01 8.89 -36.46
C LYS A 11 -15.22 10.26 -35.82
N GLY A 12 -14.46 10.58 -34.82
CA GLY A 12 -14.44 11.92 -34.21
C GLY A 12 -14.07 12.95 -35.27
N THR A 13 -14.77 14.04 -35.30
CA THR A 13 -14.59 15.14 -36.28
C THR A 13 -13.58 16.18 -35.83
N SER A 14 -13.22 16.16 -34.54
CA SER A 14 -12.22 17.09 -34.00
C SER A 14 -11.44 16.44 -32.84
N ARG A 15 -10.16 16.78 -32.73
CA ARG A 15 -9.35 16.45 -31.57
C ARG A 15 -9.72 17.43 -30.43
N PRO A 16 -10.08 16.95 -29.22
CA PRO A 16 -10.31 17.87 -28.12
C PRO A 16 -9.03 18.67 -27.85
N GLN A 17 -9.13 19.98 -27.75
CA GLN A 17 -8.04 20.83 -27.30
C GLN A 17 -8.08 20.88 -25.79
N LEU A 18 -7.02 20.40 -25.16
CA LEU A 18 -6.82 20.55 -23.73
C LEU A 18 -6.41 22.01 -23.46
N THR A 19 -7.16 22.67 -22.61
CA THR A 19 -6.88 24.07 -22.23
C THR A 19 -6.46 24.13 -20.77
N VAL A 20 -5.48 24.97 -20.48
CA VAL A 20 -5.08 25.28 -19.12
C VAL A 20 -6.22 26.02 -18.42
N GLN A 21 -6.61 25.55 -17.25
CA GLN A 21 -7.58 26.24 -16.40
C GLN A 21 -6.90 27.37 -15.64
N HIS A 22 -7.62 28.46 -15.42
CA HIS A 22 -7.12 29.55 -14.59
C HIS A 22 -7.19 29.15 -13.12
N GLU A 23 -6.13 29.43 -12.38
CA GLU A 23 -6.07 29.17 -10.95
C GLU A 23 -7.15 29.97 -10.20
N GLN A 24 -7.88 29.27 -9.32
CA GLN A 24 -8.80 29.88 -8.36
C GLN A 24 -8.17 29.80 -6.95
N ALA A 25 -6.98 30.37 -6.79
CA ALA A 25 -6.28 30.35 -5.51
C ALA A 25 -7.16 30.90 -4.38
N GLY A 26 -7.22 30.17 -3.27
CA GLY A 26 -8.00 30.55 -2.09
C GLY A 26 -9.51 30.33 -2.20
N ALA A 27 -10.00 29.67 -3.26
CA ALA A 27 -11.41 29.31 -3.32
C ALA A 27 -11.74 28.26 -2.24
N CYS A 28 -12.88 28.45 -1.56
CA CYS A 28 -13.45 27.47 -0.65
C CYS A 28 -14.83 27.06 -1.15
N VAL A 29 -15.00 25.74 -1.34
CA VAL A 29 -16.26 25.15 -1.84
C VAL A 29 -16.74 24.15 -0.81
N GLU A 30 -18.00 24.27 -0.40
CA GLU A 30 -18.68 23.29 0.43
C GLU A 30 -19.58 22.43 -0.43
N LEU A 31 -19.47 21.10 -0.29
CA LEU A 31 -20.26 20.12 -1.02
C LEU A 31 -20.87 19.12 -0.04
N PRO A 32 -22.16 18.77 -0.19
CA PRO A 32 -22.72 17.68 0.58
C PRO A 32 -22.22 16.35 0.01
N TYR A 33 -21.88 15.40 0.88
CA TYR A 33 -21.89 14.00 0.51
C TYR A 33 -23.02 13.30 1.28
N TYR A 34 -23.70 12.38 0.60
CA TYR A 34 -24.94 11.82 1.13
C TYR A 34 -24.65 10.51 1.86
N THR A 35 -25.07 10.45 3.13
CA THR A 35 -24.95 9.28 4.01
C THR A 35 -26.26 9.08 4.78
N GLU A 36 -26.62 7.82 5.09
CA GLU A 36 -27.85 7.53 5.84
C GLU A 36 -27.77 7.95 7.30
N ASN A 37 -26.56 8.01 7.87
CA ASN A 37 -26.33 8.39 9.26
C ASN A 37 -25.21 9.44 9.33
N PRO A 38 -25.48 10.71 9.02
CA PRO A 38 -24.47 11.75 9.06
C PRO A 38 -24.01 12.05 10.50
N GLU A 39 -22.70 11.87 10.76
CA GLU A 39 -22.08 12.21 12.03
C GLU A 39 -21.26 13.51 11.92
N PRO A 40 -21.21 14.35 12.96
CA PRO A 40 -20.54 15.65 12.90
C PRO A 40 -19.02 15.59 12.72
N ASP A 41 -18.40 14.44 13.02
CA ASP A 41 -16.96 14.17 12.92
C ASP A 41 -16.57 13.36 11.67
N GLU A 42 -17.47 13.27 10.71
CA GLU A 42 -17.23 12.64 9.40
C GLU A 42 -16.97 13.65 8.28
N VAL A 43 -16.74 14.92 8.60
CA VAL A 43 -16.38 15.93 7.61
C VAL A 43 -15.02 15.59 6.97
N GLN A 44 -14.93 15.75 5.64
CA GLN A 44 -13.68 15.66 4.89
C GLN A 44 -13.29 17.02 4.35
N CYS A 45 -12.00 17.37 4.42
CA CYS A 45 -11.51 18.64 3.91
C CYS A 45 -10.30 18.40 3.01
N ALA A 46 -10.44 18.66 1.71
CA ALA A 46 -9.36 18.60 0.74
C ALA A 46 -8.76 19.99 0.50
N LEU A 47 -7.44 20.07 0.49
CA LEU A 47 -6.67 21.23 0.07
C LEU A 47 -5.90 20.85 -1.20
N ALA A 48 -6.03 21.63 -2.27
CA ALA A 48 -5.42 21.33 -3.56
C ALA A 48 -4.53 22.47 -4.07
N TRP A 49 -3.40 22.11 -4.68
CA TRP A 49 -2.44 23.01 -5.32
C TRP A 49 -2.04 22.50 -6.70
N TYR A 50 -1.86 23.39 -7.65
CA TYR A 50 -1.17 23.05 -8.88
C TYR A 50 0.33 22.95 -8.64
N THR A 51 0.95 21.90 -9.18
CA THR A 51 2.40 21.66 -9.00
C THR A 51 3.26 22.19 -10.13
N GLY A 52 2.63 22.62 -11.23
CA GLY A 52 3.31 23.16 -12.41
C GLY A 52 2.72 22.62 -13.71
N ALA A 53 3.52 22.56 -14.75
CA ALA A 53 3.10 22.03 -16.05
C ALA A 53 3.43 20.54 -16.17
N PHE A 54 2.56 19.77 -16.84
CA PHE A 54 2.80 18.35 -17.16
C PHE A 54 4.16 18.13 -17.86
N ALA A 55 4.54 19.03 -18.76
CA ALA A 55 5.78 18.91 -19.55
C ALA A 55 7.05 19.06 -18.71
N ASP A 56 6.98 19.66 -17.52
CA ASP A 56 8.13 19.79 -16.61
C ASP A 56 8.29 18.53 -15.75
N ARG A 57 8.71 17.44 -16.39
CA ARG A 57 8.83 16.12 -15.74
C ARG A 57 9.84 16.08 -14.60
N GLU A 58 10.89 16.90 -14.69
CA GLU A 58 11.86 16.99 -13.60
C GLU A 58 11.24 17.59 -12.34
N ARG A 59 10.45 18.65 -12.51
CA ARG A 59 9.71 19.26 -11.39
C ARG A 59 8.67 18.28 -10.82
N GLN A 60 7.91 17.57 -11.68
CA GLN A 60 6.88 16.64 -11.20
C GLN A 60 7.50 15.47 -10.43
N LEU A 61 8.58 14.87 -10.94
CA LEU A 61 9.31 13.83 -10.21
C LEU A 61 9.91 14.38 -8.90
N GLY A 62 10.39 15.61 -8.91
CA GLY A 62 10.87 16.30 -7.71
C GLY A 62 9.76 16.52 -6.67
N VAL A 63 8.54 16.84 -7.12
CA VAL A 63 7.35 16.93 -6.24
C VAL A 63 7.02 15.56 -5.64
N GLU A 64 6.97 14.51 -6.44
CA GLU A 64 6.73 13.14 -5.98
C GLU A 64 7.70 12.73 -4.87
N ILE A 65 9.01 12.90 -5.11
CA ILE A 65 10.06 12.60 -4.12
C ILE A 65 9.91 13.44 -2.86
N LEU A 66 9.60 14.73 -3.00
CA LEU A 66 9.38 15.63 -1.87
C LEU A 66 8.18 15.20 -1.01
N LEU A 67 7.08 14.81 -1.66
CA LEU A 67 5.86 14.37 -0.97
C LEU A 67 6.09 13.05 -0.25
N ASP A 68 6.78 12.09 -0.87
CA ASP A 68 7.14 10.84 -0.22
C ASP A 68 8.01 11.10 1.02
N ALA A 69 9.06 11.92 0.90
CA ALA A 69 9.92 12.26 2.02
C ALA A 69 9.18 12.91 3.20
N LEU A 70 8.21 13.79 2.92
CA LEU A 70 7.55 14.60 3.94
C LEU A 70 6.23 14.03 4.46
N LEU A 71 5.58 13.15 3.69
CA LEU A 71 4.20 12.70 3.93
C LEU A 71 4.01 11.19 3.73
N GLY A 72 5.00 10.46 3.22
CA GLY A 72 4.87 9.05 2.81
C GLY A 72 4.51 8.10 3.95
N THR A 73 4.86 8.42 5.19
CA THR A 73 4.51 7.65 6.38
C THR A 73 3.97 8.54 7.50
N ASN A 74 3.31 7.96 8.51
CA ASN A 74 2.83 8.71 9.68
C ASN A 74 3.97 9.39 10.47
N ASN A 75 5.20 8.90 10.34
CA ASN A 75 6.39 9.44 10.98
C ASN A 75 7.13 10.47 10.10
N SER A 76 6.72 10.65 8.85
CA SER A 76 7.28 11.67 7.97
C SER A 76 7.01 13.08 8.50
N PRO A 77 7.96 14.03 8.38
CA PRO A 77 7.93 15.28 9.16
C PRO A 77 6.64 16.09 9.04
N LEU A 78 6.11 16.24 7.83
CA LEU A 78 4.89 17.03 7.61
C LEU A 78 3.66 16.28 8.10
N LYS A 79 3.54 14.99 7.79
CA LYS A 79 2.41 14.16 8.24
C LYS A 79 2.39 14.07 9.77
N ALA A 80 3.51 13.81 10.42
CA ALA A 80 3.62 13.76 11.87
C ALA A 80 3.22 15.08 12.54
N ALA A 81 3.69 16.22 12.00
CA ALA A 81 3.33 17.54 12.51
C ALA A 81 1.81 17.81 12.40
N LEU A 82 1.20 17.41 11.30
CA LEU A 82 -0.24 17.58 11.07
C LEU A 82 -1.09 16.65 11.94
N LEU A 83 -0.68 15.39 12.11
CA LEU A 83 -1.37 14.44 13.00
C LEU A 83 -1.30 14.89 14.47
N ALA A 84 -0.21 15.55 14.88
CA ALA A 84 -0.06 16.11 16.23
C ALA A 84 -1.07 17.22 16.54
N GLU A 85 -1.58 17.95 15.54
CA GLU A 85 -2.62 19.00 15.71
C GLU A 85 -4.01 18.38 16.02
N LYS A 86 -4.21 17.08 15.81
CA LYS A 86 -5.45 16.34 16.12
C LYS A 86 -6.72 16.96 15.50
N LEU A 87 -6.63 17.42 14.26
CA LEU A 87 -7.75 18.05 13.54
C LEU A 87 -8.71 17.02 12.93
N GLY A 88 -8.29 15.81 12.73
CA GLY A 88 -9.05 14.69 12.20
C GLY A 88 -8.41 13.35 12.55
N ALA A 89 -8.93 12.28 11.99
CA ALA A 89 -8.46 10.93 12.23
C ALA A 89 -7.22 10.57 11.39
N ASP A 90 -7.15 11.04 10.14
CA ASP A 90 -6.02 10.81 9.23
C ASP A 90 -5.86 11.92 8.19
N ILE A 91 -4.72 11.91 7.50
CA ILE A 91 -4.40 12.81 6.40
C ILE A 91 -3.89 11.98 5.23
N ASP A 92 -4.63 12.01 4.12
CA ASP A 92 -4.24 11.38 2.87
C ASP A 92 -3.56 12.37 1.93
N ILE A 93 -2.78 11.80 1.02
CA ILE A 93 -2.10 12.54 -0.03
C ILE A 93 -2.60 12.01 -1.37
N GLY A 94 -2.99 12.91 -2.25
CA GLY A 94 -3.22 12.67 -3.66
C GLY A 94 -2.22 13.45 -4.50
N PHE A 95 -1.54 12.80 -5.43
CA PHE A 95 -0.73 13.47 -6.43
C PHE A 95 -1.08 12.91 -7.80
N ASP A 96 -1.78 13.71 -8.61
CA ASP A 96 -2.12 13.37 -10.00
C ASP A 96 -1.25 14.17 -10.96
N ASP A 97 -0.23 13.52 -11.49
CA ASP A 97 0.68 14.06 -12.50
C ASP A 97 0.32 13.64 -13.94
N SER A 98 -0.80 12.93 -14.11
CA SER A 98 -1.28 12.47 -15.41
C SER A 98 -2.09 13.51 -16.19
N THR A 99 -2.45 14.61 -15.57
CA THR A 99 -3.24 15.69 -16.15
C THR A 99 -2.36 16.81 -16.72
N LEU A 100 -2.93 17.66 -17.62
CA LEU A 100 -2.21 18.79 -18.22
C LEU A 100 -1.65 19.76 -17.15
N GLN A 101 -2.36 19.92 -16.05
CA GLN A 101 -1.95 20.67 -14.87
C GLN A 101 -1.97 19.71 -13.68
N PRO A 102 -0.83 19.11 -13.33
CA PRO A 102 -0.71 18.22 -12.19
C PRO A 102 -1.16 18.87 -10.88
N VAL A 103 -1.81 18.08 -10.04
CA VAL A 103 -2.45 18.53 -8.79
C VAL A 103 -1.94 17.73 -7.61
N LEU A 104 -1.56 18.45 -6.55
CA LEU A 104 -1.35 17.90 -5.22
C LEU A 104 -2.62 18.11 -4.39
N GLU A 105 -3.04 17.09 -3.66
CA GLU A 105 -4.15 17.16 -2.72
C GLU A 105 -3.71 16.65 -1.34
N LEU A 106 -4.12 17.36 -0.29
CA LEU A 106 -4.06 16.89 1.09
C LEU A 106 -5.49 16.77 1.61
N VAL A 107 -5.90 15.58 2.03
CA VAL A 107 -7.26 15.31 2.48
C VAL A 107 -7.27 14.97 3.96
N LEU A 108 -7.83 15.84 4.78
CA LEU A 108 -8.12 15.61 6.18
C LEU A 108 -9.41 14.80 6.30
N ARG A 109 -9.36 13.64 6.94
CA ARG A 109 -10.50 12.74 7.14
C ARG A 109 -10.93 12.68 8.60
N GLY A 110 -12.20 12.38 8.82
CA GLY A 110 -12.75 12.22 10.16
C GLY A 110 -12.60 13.51 10.96
N ALA A 111 -12.95 14.63 10.35
CA ALA A 111 -12.84 15.97 10.94
C ALA A 111 -14.21 16.52 11.32
N THR A 112 -14.22 17.56 12.14
CA THR A 112 -15.39 18.44 12.33
C THR A 112 -15.31 19.64 11.37
N GLU A 113 -16.40 20.35 11.13
CA GLU A 113 -16.39 21.59 10.34
C GLU A 113 -15.42 22.63 10.94
N GLU A 114 -15.32 22.72 12.27
CA GLU A 114 -14.37 23.59 12.95
C GLU A 114 -12.92 23.22 12.65
N SER A 115 -12.61 21.92 12.66
CA SER A 115 -11.29 21.39 12.34
C SER A 115 -10.93 21.62 10.86
N ALA A 116 -11.89 21.40 9.96
CA ALA A 116 -11.73 21.67 8.53
C ALA A 116 -11.34 23.13 8.24
N CYS A 117 -11.94 24.08 8.95
CA CYS A 117 -11.59 25.51 8.84
C CYS A 117 -10.15 25.82 9.30
N LYS A 118 -9.56 25.01 10.18
CA LYS A 118 -8.19 25.20 10.71
C LYS A 118 -7.13 24.51 9.86
N PHE A 119 -7.50 23.57 8.99
CA PHE A 119 -6.59 22.69 8.30
C PHE A 119 -5.57 23.42 7.42
N ALA A 120 -6.01 24.37 6.59
CA ALA A 120 -5.09 25.14 5.74
C ALA A 120 -4.04 25.94 6.55
N ALA A 121 -4.43 26.48 7.70
CA ALA A 121 -3.51 27.19 8.60
C ALA A 121 -2.52 26.23 9.27
N ALA A 122 -2.96 25.03 9.64
CA ALA A 122 -2.11 23.99 10.21
C ALA A 122 -1.06 23.51 9.19
N VAL A 123 -1.46 23.27 7.93
CA VAL A 123 -0.53 22.92 6.84
C VAL A 123 0.51 24.03 6.65
N ARG A 124 0.09 25.29 6.58
CA ARG A 124 1.01 26.42 6.44
C ARG A 124 2.03 26.46 7.60
N LYS A 125 1.56 26.36 8.84
CA LYS A 125 2.41 26.35 10.04
C LYS A 125 3.44 25.22 10.01
N ALA A 126 3.01 24.00 9.64
CA ALA A 126 3.88 22.85 9.57
C ALA A 126 4.95 22.99 8.46
N VAL A 127 4.56 23.49 7.28
CA VAL A 127 5.49 23.78 6.16
C VAL A 127 6.49 24.86 6.56
N ASP A 128 6.05 25.95 7.20
CA ASP A 128 6.95 27.00 7.66
C ASP A 128 7.95 26.49 8.69
N GLY A 129 7.52 25.57 9.58
CA GLY A 129 8.41 24.90 10.55
C GLY A 129 9.50 24.08 9.84
N ILE A 130 9.12 23.25 8.87
CA ILE A 130 10.08 22.45 8.08
C ILE A 130 11.04 23.35 7.30
N LEU A 131 10.55 24.44 6.71
CA LEU A 131 11.40 25.39 5.98
C LEU A 131 12.41 26.12 6.90
N ALA A 132 12.07 26.33 8.17
CA ALA A 132 12.97 26.95 9.15
C ALA A 132 14.09 26.00 9.60
N GLU A 133 13.78 24.69 9.71
CA GLU A 133 14.74 23.66 10.11
C GLU A 133 15.52 23.10 8.92
N GLY A 134 14.96 23.17 7.72
CA GLY A 134 15.44 22.52 6.51
C GLY A 134 15.01 21.06 6.41
N ILE A 135 14.83 20.56 5.19
CA ILE A 135 14.47 19.15 4.95
C ILE A 135 15.71 18.28 5.17
N PRO A 136 15.64 17.22 6.01
CA PRO A 136 16.78 16.32 6.19
C PRO A 136 17.18 15.66 4.87
N GLN A 137 18.46 15.77 4.49
CA GLN A 137 18.96 15.23 3.21
C GLN A 137 18.85 13.71 3.14
N GLU A 138 18.93 13.02 4.26
CA GLU A 138 18.81 11.57 4.33
C GLU A 138 17.40 11.09 3.92
N LEU A 139 16.34 11.82 4.30
CA LEU A 139 14.97 11.53 3.88
C LEU A 139 14.80 11.72 2.37
N LEU A 140 15.27 12.85 1.84
CA LEU A 140 15.21 13.11 0.40
C LEU A 140 15.99 12.07 -0.40
N LEU A 141 17.16 11.65 0.11
CA LEU A 141 17.97 10.62 -0.54
C LEU A 141 17.27 9.27 -0.53
N ALA A 142 16.62 8.91 0.57
CA ALA A 142 15.85 7.67 0.68
C ALA A 142 14.70 7.65 -0.34
N SER A 143 13.88 8.70 -0.38
CA SER A 143 12.76 8.82 -1.33
C SER A 143 13.22 8.86 -2.79
N LEU A 144 14.35 9.55 -3.08
CA LEU A 144 14.92 9.58 -4.41
C LEU A 144 15.42 8.19 -4.84
N ASN A 145 16.08 7.46 -3.95
CA ASN A 145 16.55 6.09 -4.24
C ASN A 145 15.37 5.13 -4.42
N ALA A 146 14.31 5.25 -3.63
CA ALA A 146 13.11 4.43 -3.76
C ALA A 146 12.40 4.69 -5.10
N ALA A 147 12.25 5.95 -5.51
CA ALA A 147 11.65 6.32 -6.79
C ALA A 147 12.50 5.83 -7.97
N GLU A 148 13.85 5.97 -7.91
CA GLU A 148 14.75 5.44 -8.94
C GLU A 148 14.66 3.92 -9.03
N PHE A 149 14.63 3.22 -7.89
CA PHE A 149 14.47 1.77 -7.86
C PHE A 149 13.12 1.35 -8.48
N ALA A 150 12.02 1.98 -8.06
CA ALA A 150 10.69 1.69 -8.60
C ALA A 150 10.63 1.91 -10.13
N SER A 151 11.33 2.92 -10.65
CA SER A 151 11.40 3.17 -12.11
C SER A 151 12.15 2.07 -12.87
N LEU A 152 13.13 1.41 -12.23
CA LEU A 152 13.91 0.31 -12.81
C LEU A 152 13.19 -1.05 -12.66
N GLU A 153 12.61 -1.30 -11.50
CA GLU A 153 11.90 -2.56 -11.22
C GLU A 153 10.53 -2.62 -11.87
N ARG A 154 9.90 -1.45 -12.07
CA ARG A 154 8.54 -1.30 -12.62
C ARG A 154 7.54 -2.24 -11.95
N PRO A 155 7.36 -2.15 -10.62
CA PRO A 155 6.44 -3.01 -9.91
C PRO A 155 5.01 -2.80 -10.41
N GLY A 156 4.34 -3.87 -10.81
CA GLY A 156 2.96 -3.78 -11.25
C GLY A 156 2.43 -5.05 -11.91
N THR A 157 1.13 -5.06 -12.16
CA THR A 157 0.43 -6.17 -12.81
C THR A 157 0.42 -6.05 -14.34
N LEU A 158 0.83 -4.89 -14.88
CA LEU A 158 0.83 -4.64 -16.32
C LEU A 158 2.18 -5.06 -16.93
N PRO A 159 2.17 -5.74 -18.10
CA PRO A 159 3.41 -5.99 -18.84
C PRO A 159 4.10 -4.69 -19.24
N ASP A 160 5.44 -4.65 -19.21
CA ASP A 160 6.25 -3.45 -19.51
C ASP A 160 5.87 -2.75 -20.81
N GLY A 161 5.65 -3.52 -21.87
CA GLY A 161 5.23 -2.93 -23.16
C GLY A 161 3.86 -2.26 -23.14
N VAL A 162 2.95 -2.67 -22.23
CA VAL A 162 1.66 -2.00 -22.03
C VAL A 162 1.88 -0.69 -21.26
N LEU A 163 2.70 -0.72 -20.23
CA LEU A 163 3.06 0.48 -19.45
C LEU A 163 3.77 1.51 -20.33
N ASP A 164 4.73 1.09 -21.15
CA ASP A 164 5.42 1.96 -22.10
C ASP A 164 4.45 2.56 -23.13
N ALA A 165 3.47 1.79 -23.60
CA ALA A 165 2.45 2.29 -24.51
C ALA A 165 1.52 3.32 -23.85
N ILE A 166 1.16 3.14 -22.58
CA ILE A 166 0.39 4.11 -21.79
C ILE A 166 1.22 5.39 -21.64
N ASN A 167 2.46 5.29 -21.18
CA ASN A 167 3.36 6.42 -20.97
C ASN A 167 3.58 7.20 -22.28
N ALA A 168 3.88 6.52 -23.38
CA ALA A 168 4.02 7.14 -24.70
C ALA A 168 2.74 7.85 -25.15
N SER A 169 1.57 7.24 -24.93
CA SER A 169 0.28 7.84 -25.28
C SER A 169 -0.03 9.07 -24.43
N THR A 170 0.28 9.04 -23.14
CA THR A 170 0.10 10.17 -22.21
C THR A 170 1.02 11.34 -22.57
N GLY A 171 2.31 11.07 -22.79
CA GLY A 171 3.26 12.10 -23.26
C GLY A 171 2.82 12.74 -24.57
N TRP A 172 2.42 11.91 -25.54
CA TRP A 172 1.94 12.40 -26.83
C TRP A 172 0.63 13.19 -26.74
N LEU A 173 -0.30 12.78 -25.88
CA LEU A 173 -1.59 13.46 -25.70
C LEU A 173 -1.40 14.89 -25.21
N HIS A 174 -0.55 15.10 -24.21
CA HIS A 174 -0.37 16.39 -23.56
C HIS A 174 0.61 17.31 -24.26
N THR A 175 1.71 16.76 -24.83
CA THR A 175 2.80 17.57 -25.38
C THR A 175 3.08 17.35 -26.85
N GLY A 176 2.59 16.25 -27.44
CA GLY A 176 2.96 15.80 -28.78
C GLY A 176 4.25 14.96 -28.80
N ASP A 177 4.96 14.81 -27.69
CA ASP A 177 6.17 14.00 -27.58
C ASP A 177 5.86 12.65 -26.92
N PRO A 178 5.89 11.53 -27.66
CA PRO A 178 5.65 10.21 -27.09
C PRO A 178 6.82 9.68 -26.24
N ALA A 179 8.00 10.29 -26.33
CA ALA A 179 9.19 9.86 -25.59
C ALA A 179 9.33 10.54 -24.20
N LEU A 180 8.52 11.56 -23.92
CA LEU A 180 8.64 12.40 -22.72
C LEU A 180 8.69 11.61 -21.42
N LEU A 181 7.90 10.54 -21.29
CA LEU A 181 7.79 9.71 -20.07
C LEU A 181 8.62 8.41 -20.15
N LEU A 182 9.37 8.17 -21.24
CA LEU A 182 10.13 6.93 -21.43
C LEU A 182 11.59 7.02 -20.99
N HIS A 183 12.12 8.24 -20.77
CA HIS A 183 13.53 8.48 -20.47
C HIS A 183 13.68 9.25 -19.15
N THR A 184 13.56 8.54 -18.03
CA THR A 184 13.61 9.13 -16.69
C THR A 184 15.00 9.10 -16.05
N ASP A 185 15.93 8.27 -16.53
CA ASP A 185 17.26 8.07 -15.92
C ASP A 185 18.03 9.37 -15.70
N ARG A 186 17.98 10.30 -16.67
CA ARG A 186 18.67 11.59 -16.59
C ARG A 186 18.07 12.50 -15.53
N LEU A 187 16.77 12.33 -15.21
CA LEU A 187 16.08 13.16 -14.22
C LEU A 187 16.60 12.86 -12.82
N PHE A 188 16.83 11.59 -12.49
CA PHE A 188 17.36 11.19 -11.18
C PHE A 188 18.78 11.74 -10.95
N ALA A 189 19.66 11.72 -11.96
CA ALA A 189 20.99 12.30 -11.85
C ALA A 189 20.93 13.81 -11.57
N SER A 190 20.09 14.54 -12.32
CA SER A 190 19.89 15.97 -12.13
C SER A 190 19.27 16.29 -10.75
N LEU A 191 18.30 15.50 -10.28
CA LEU A 191 17.67 15.71 -8.98
C LEU A 191 18.65 15.47 -7.82
N ARG A 192 19.63 14.55 -7.96
CA ARG A 192 20.72 14.38 -6.96
C ARG A 192 21.58 15.65 -6.85
N GLU A 193 21.94 16.26 -7.98
CA GLU A 193 22.68 17.52 -7.98
C GLU A 193 21.87 18.66 -7.37
N LYS A 194 20.58 18.74 -7.72
CA LYS A 194 19.64 19.73 -7.17
C LYS A 194 19.41 19.55 -5.67
N MET A 195 19.37 18.31 -5.20
CA MET A 195 19.25 18.00 -3.76
C MET A 195 20.45 18.58 -2.99
N ALA A 196 21.68 18.35 -3.47
CA ALA A 196 22.88 18.90 -2.86
C ALA A 196 22.90 20.46 -2.89
N ALA A 197 22.25 21.07 -3.86
CA ALA A 197 22.13 22.54 -3.99
C ALA A 197 20.98 23.14 -3.14
N GLY A 198 20.19 22.33 -2.42
CA GLY A 198 19.09 22.81 -1.57
C GLY A 198 17.79 23.14 -2.32
N TRP A 199 17.66 22.75 -3.57
CA TRP A 199 16.51 23.03 -4.44
C TRP A 199 15.18 22.52 -3.87
N PHE A 200 15.16 21.41 -3.15
CA PHE A 200 13.94 20.87 -2.55
C PHE A 200 13.30 21.78 -1.49
N ASN A 201 14.10 22.58 -0.77
CA ASN A 201 13.56 23.60 0.15
C ASN A 201 12.89 24.75 -0.65
N GLU A 202 13.43 25.11 -1.81
CA GLU A 202 12.79 26.09 -2.69
C GLU A 202 11.52 25.55 -3.30
N LEU A 203 11.53 24.29 -3.76
CA LEU A 203 10.37 23.59 -4.28
C LEU A 203 9.24 23.51 -3.24
N LEU A 204 9.54 23.15 -1.99
CA LEU A 204 8.58 23.13 -0.89
C LEU A 204 7.93 24.51 -0.67
N ARG A 205 8.77 25.55 -0.66
CA ARG A 205 8.30 26.93 -0.47
C ARG A 205 7.38 27.36 -1.62
N GLU A 206 7.78 27.11 -2.87
CA GLU A 206 7.00 27.46 -4.06
C GLU A 206 5.69 26.71 -4.14
N LEU A 207 5.69 25.40 -3.82
CA LEU A 207 4.54 24.54 -3.91
C LEU A 207 3.41 24.99 -2.97
N PHE A 208 3.75 25.35 -1.74
CA PHE A 208 2.79 25.76 -0.72
C PHE A 208 2.64 27.29 -0.57
N ALA A 209 3.33 28.11 -1.39
CA ALA A 209 3.18 29.57 -1.35
C ALA A 209 1.79 30.04 -1.75
N PRO A 210 1.14 29.53 -2.81
CA PRO A 210 -0.23 29.89 -3.13
C PRO A 210 -1.22 29.43 -2.06
N ALA A 211 -2.31 30.17 -1.90
CA ALA A 211 -3.42 29.67 -1.10
C ALA A 211 -4.05 28.47 -1.82
N PRO A 212 -4.35 27.35 -1.11
CA PRO A 212 -4.98 26.19 -1.72
C PRO A 212 -6.41 26.48 -2.15
N VAL A 213 -6.90 25.71 -3.11
CA VAL A 213 -8.33 25.49 -3.28
C VAL A 213 -8.77 24.55 -2.17
N GLN A 214 -9.79 24.95 -1.42
CA GLN A 214 -10.33 24.14 -0.32
C GLN A 214 -11.70 23.61 -0.70
N VAL A 215 -11.89 22.30 -0.53
CA VAL A 215 -13.19 21.64 -0.68
C VAL A 215 -13.54 20.99 0.64
N VAL A 216 -14.69 21.35 1.20
CA VAL A 216 -15.22 20.77 2.43
C VAL A 216 -16.41 19.91 2.07
N GLN A 217 -16.36 18.63 2.36
CA GLN A 217 -17.46 17.68 2.18
C GLN A 217 -18.14 17.45 3.52
N VAL A 218 -19.43 17.80 3.59
CA VAL A 218 -20.23 17.71 4.81
C VAL A 218 -21.21 16.54 4.69
N PRO A 219 -21.24 15.62 5.68
CA PRO A 219 -22.18 14.51 5.68
C PRO A 219 -23.61 15.01 5.75
N THR A 220 -24.45 14.54 4.85
CA THR A 220 -25.81 15.05 4.67
C THR A 220 -26.77 13.90 4.34
N LEU A 221 -27.97 13.92 4.88
CA LEU A 221 -29.00 12.93 4.55
C LEU A 221 -29.33 12.95 3.04
N PRO A 222 -29.47 11.76 2.41
CA PRO A 222 -29.77 11.67 0.99
C PRO A 222 -31.10 12.33 0.66
N LYS A 223 -31.10 13.18 -0.37
CA LYS A 223 -32.35 13.63 -0.99
C LYS A 223 -32.86 12.46 -1.83
N LYS A 224 -34.10 11.99 -1.58
CA LYS A 224 -34.74 11.00 -2.44
C LYS A 224 -34.93 11.61 -3.85
N GLU A 225 -33.98 11.35 -4.74
CA GLU A 225 -34.18 11.51 -6.17
C GLU A 225 -34.62 10.16 -6.75
N GLU A 226 -35.80 10.12 -7.33
CA GLU A 226 -36.24 8.99 -8.16
C GLU A 226 -35.45 9.03 -9.47
N GLY A 227 -34.28 8.38 -9.49
CA GLY A 227 -33.49 8.17 -10.70
C GLY A 227 -34.07 7.02 -11.51
N GLU A 228 -34.30 7.22 -12.83
CA GLU A 228 -34.60 6.12 -13.73
C GLU A 228 -33.41 5.16 -13.81
N PRO A 229 -33.64 3.83 -13.76
CA PRO A 229 -32.55 2.86 -13.85
C PRO A 229 -31.86 2.94 -15.22
N ILE A 230 -30.54 3.05 -15.24
CA ILE A 230 -29.72 2.99 -16.46
C ILE A 230 -29.89 1.60 -17.07
N ARG A 231 -30.59 1.50 -18.21
CA ARG A 231 -30.68 0.26 -18.99
C ARG A 231 -29.43 0.09 -19.84
N THR A 232 -28.65 -0.93 -19.56
CA THR A 232 -27.57 -1.40 -20.43
C THR A 232 -28.09 -2.56 -21.29
N ASP A 233 -28.59 -2.28 -22.49
CA ASP A 233 -29.05 -3.29 -23.45
C ASP A 233 -27.93 -3.81 -24.38
N GLY A 234 -26.67 -3.68 -23.98
CA GLY A 234 -25.51 -4.11 -24.73
C GLY A 234 -25.24 -5.62 -24.62
N LYS A 235 -25.55 -6.41 -25.64
CA LYS A 235 -24.99 -7.76 -25.77
C LYS A 235 -23.51 -7.66 -26.12
N LEU A 236 -22.63 -8.07 -25.20
CA LEU A 236 -21.21 -8.28 -25.50
C LEU A 236 -21.08 -9.53 -26.37
N VAL A 237 -20.76 -9.37 -27.66
CA VAL A 237 -20.45 -10.47 -28.54
C VAL A 237 -18.94 -10.60 -28.63
N LEU A 238 -18.38 -11.61 -27.99
CA LEU A 238 -16.97 -11.99 -28.17
C LEU A 238 -16.86 -12.81 -29.46
N GLU A 239 -16.20 -12.27 -30.49
CA GLU A 239 -15.99 -12.96 -31.77
C GLU A 239 -15.05 -14.16 -31.63
N HIS A 240 -14.11 -14.12 -30.66
CA HIS A 240 -13.20 -15.22 -30.34
C HIS A 240 -13.07 -15.33 -28.82
N PRO A 241 -13.93 -16.11 -28.15
CA PRO A 241 -13.75 -16.39 -26.75
C PRO A 241 -12.44 -17.16 -26.55
N LEU A 242 -11.63 -16.75 -25.57
CA LEU A 242 -10.44 -17.50 -25.16
C LEU A 242 -10.84 -18.93 -24.76
N THR A 243 -10.10 -19.90 -25.22
CA THR A 243 -10.29 -21.32 -24.91
C THR A 243 -9.14 -21.83 -24.03
N VAL A 244 -9.31 -22.98 -23.39
CA VAL A 244 -8.24 -23.63 -22.61
C VAL A 244 -7.00 -23.92 -23.48
N ALA A 245 -7.16 -24.11 -24.79
CA ALA A 245 -6.06 -24.34 -25.74
C ALA A 245 -5.17 -23.09 -25.94
N ASP A 246 -5.71 -21.89 -25.69
CA ASP A 246 -4.98 -20.63 -25.81
C ASP A 246 -4.05 -20.37 -24.61
N LEU A 247 -4.21 -21.12 -23.50
CA LEU A 247 -3.38 -20.98 -22.30
C LEU A 247 -1.96 -21.55 -22.47
N GLY A 248 -1.72 -22.36 -23.51
CA GLY A 248 -0.43 -23.02 -23.71
C GLY A 248 -0.02 -23.92 -22.54
N ASP A 249 1.10 -24.62 -22.72
CA ASP A 249 1.76 -25.29 -21.59
C ASP A 249 2.49 -24.23 -20.79
N GLY A 250 1.94 -23.87 -19.61
CA GLY A 250 2.56 -22.88 -18.72
C GLY A 250 4.02 -23.22 -18.43
N ALA A 251 4.89 -22.22 -18.43
CA ALA A 251 6.29 -22.38 -18.10
C ALA A 251 6.42 -23.07 -16.73
N ARG A 252 6.97 -24.29 -16.70
CA ARG A 252 7.31 -24.96 -15.47
C ARG A 252 8.58 -24.30 -14.92
N THR A 253 8.47 -23.55 -13.85
CA THR A 253 9.63 -23.08 -13.11
C THR A 253 10.38 -24.30 -12.58
N ALA A 254 11.67 -24.41 -12.88
CA ALA A 254 12.50 -25.45 -12.29
C ALA A 254 12.49 -25.30 -10.77
N PRO A 255 12.36 -26.40 -10.00
CA PRO A 255 12.51 -26.33 -8.56
C PRO A 255 13.89 -25.78 -8.23
N GLY A 256 13.96 -24.74 -7.38
CA GLY A 256 15.22 -24.20 -6.90
C GLY A 256 16.00 -25.23 -6.06
N GLU A 257 17.28 -24.97 -5.90
CA GLU A 257 18.12 -25.77 -4.98
C GLU A 257 17.68 -25.54 -3.53
N ARG A 258 17.66 -26.60 -2.73
CA ARG A 258 17.26 -26.58 -1.33
C ARG A 258 18.37 -27.10 -0.44
N GLU A 259 18.61 -26.39 0.64
CA GLU A 259 19.53 -26.81 1.70
C GLU A 259 19.02 -26.40 3.08
N LEU A 260 19.47 -27.08 4.12
CA LEU A 260 19.20 -26.67 5.51
C LEU A 260 20.41 -25.86 6.01
N LEU A 261 20.17 -24.61 6.40
CA LEU A 261 21.19 -23.69 6.88
C LEU A 261 20.69 -22.90 8.10
N ALA A 262 21.43 -22.93 9.19
CA ALA A 262 21.13 -22.19 10.43
C ALA A 262 19.69 -22.40 10.96
N GLY A 263 19.15 -23.61 10.78
CA GLY A 263 17.77 -23.96 11.16
C GLY A 263 16.69 -23.49 10.21
N ALA A 264 17.04 -22.91 9.07
CA ALA A 264 16.11 -22.51 8.00
C ALA A 264 16.24 -23.40 6.76
N GLN A 265 15.14 -23.60 6.04
CA GLN A 265 15.14 -24.17 4.70
C GLN A 265 15.52 -23.08 3.70
N LEU A 266 16.75 -23.08 3.20
CA LEU A 266 17.20 -22.14 2.18
C LEU A 266 16.83 -22.67 0.80
N LEU A 267 16.11 -21.86 0.03
CA LEU A 267 15.68 -22.13 -1.34
C LEU A 267 16.31 -21.09 -2.27
N HIS A 268 17.14 -21.53 -3.21
CA HIS A 268 17.78 -20.63 -4.18
C HIS A 268 17.22 -20.83 -5.59
N HIS A 269 16.89 -19.70 -6.20
CA HIS A 269 16.52 -19.59 -7.61
C HIS A 269 17.51 -18.67 -8.31
N PRO A 270 18.38 -19.20 -9.20
CA PRO A 270 19.33 -18.38 -9.93
C PRO A 270 18.61 -17.31 -10.78
N SER A 271 18.99 -16.07 -10.62
CA SER A 271 18.46 -14.93 -11.33
C SER A 271 19.56 -13.89 -11.56
N ALA A 272 19.42 -13.10 -12.64
CA ALA A 272 20.25 -11.92 -12.90
C ALA A 272 19.40 -10.67 -12.75
N GLY A 273 19.96 -9.61 -12.16
CA GLY A 273 19.26 -8.34 -11.94
C GLY A 273 18.98 -8.07 -10.47
N SER A 274 17.75 -7.67 -10.18
CA SER A 274 17.32 -7.40 -8.80
C SER A 274 17.30 -8.67 -7.97
N LEU A 275 17.64 -8.56 -6.69
CA LEU A 275 17.64 -9.65 -5.75
C LEU A 275 16.37 -9.60 -4.90
N TYR A 276 15.71 -10.76 -4.74
CA TYR A 276 14.56 -10.91 -3.86
C TYR A 276 14.91 -11.89 -2.75
N LEU A 277 14.82 -11.42 -1.50
CA LEU A 277 15.09 -12.19 -0.30
C LEU A 277 13.84 -12.23 0.57
N ASN A 278 13.23 -13.41 0.67
CA ASN A 278 12.00 -13.60 1.40
C ASN A 278 12.17 -14.60 2.52
N PHE A 279 11.56 -14.30 3.68
CA PHE A 279 11.53 -15.14 4.86
C PHE A 279 10.09 -15.55 5.15
N TYR A 280 9.79 -16.84 5.17
CA TYR A 280 8.45 -17.39 5.33
C TYR A 280 8.38 -18.25 6.60
N TYR A 281 7.66 -17.80 7.61
CA TYR A 281 7.41 -18.53 8.85
C TYR A 281 6.10 -19.29 8.77
N ASP A 282 6.12 -20.59 9.03
CA ASP A 282 4.95 -21.46 8.96
C ASP A 282 3.95 -21.17 10.09
N LEU A 283 2.69 -20.99 9.74
CA LEU A 283 1.62 -20.70 10.68
C LEU A 283 0.69 -21.90 10.96
N GLY A 284 1.06 -23.10 10.52
CA GLY A 284 0.24 -24.30 10.69
C GLY A 284 -0.03 -24.72 12.15
N ASN A 285 0.73 -24.16 13.10
CA ASN A 285 0.51 -24.36 14.54
C ASN A 285 -0.25 -23.18 15.21
N VAL A 286 -0.51 -22.11 14.49
CA VAL A 286 -1.22 -20.93 14.99
C VAL A 286 -2.72 -21.22 15.05
N LYS A 287 -3.35 -20.81 16.13
CA LYS A 287 -4.79 -20.99 16.27
C LYS A 287 -5.57 -19.99 15.41
N PRO A 288 -6.75 -20.39 14.89
CA PRO A 288 -7.57 -19.50 14.09
C PRO A 288 -7.90 -18.15 14.75
N GLU A 289 -8.14 -18.12 16.04
CA GLU A 289 -8.41 -16.89 16.79
C GLU A 289 -7.22 -15.94 16.92
N ASP A 290 -5.99 -16.43 16.67
CA ASP A 290 -4.77 -15.65 16.75
C ASP A 290 -4.34 -15.06 15.38
N MET A 291 -4.89 -15.56 14.27
CA MET A 291 -4.56 -15.08 12.92
C MET A 291 -4.80 -13.58 12.71
N PRO A 292 -5.95 -12.98 13.13
CA PRO A 292 -6.14 -11.54 12.94
C PRO A 292 -5.18 -10.68 13.77
N TYR A 293 -4.63 -11.20 14.87
CA TYR A 293 -3.57 -10.51 15.60
C TYR A 293 -2.23 -10.52 14.85
N LEU A 294 -1.91 -11.61 14.12
CA LEU A 294 -0.70 -11.66 13.29
C LEU A 294 -0.82 -10.75 12.07
N ASP A 295 -2.02 -10.62 11.50
CA ASP A 295 -2.25 -9.65 10.43
C ASP A 295 -2.08 -8.22 10.97
N LEU A 296 -2.72 -7.89 12.09
CA LEU A 296 -2.53 -6.60 12.75
C LEU A 296 -1.05 -6.33 13.13
N LEU A 297 -0.28 -7.37 13.49
CA LEU A 297 1.16 -7.23 13.74
C LEU A 297 1.88 -6.70 12.51
N THR A 298 1.56 -7.20 11.30
CA THR A 298 2.20 -6.72 10.07
C THR A 298 1.91 -5.24 9.79
N ASP A 299 0.72 -4.76 10.15
CA ASP A 299 0.31 -3.37 9.98
C ASP A 299 1.00 -2.39 10.94
N VAL A 300 1.32 -2.85 12.17
CA VAL A 300 1.87 -1.95 13.19
C VAL A 300 3.40 -1.89 13.21
N LEU A 301 4.10 -2.85 12.61
CA LEU A 301 5.56 -2.92 12.65
C LEU A 301 6.25 -1.67 12.09
N ASP A 302 5.68 -1.02 11.07
CA ASP A 302 6.22 0.19 10.45
C ASP A 302 6.07 1.46 11.29
N GLU A 303 5.21 1.41 12.30
CA GLU A 303 4.83 2.55 13.12
C GLU A 303 5.53 2.56 14.50
N LEU A 304 6.37 1.56 14.76
CA LEU A 304 6.96 1.32 16.06
C LEU A 304 8.48 1.43 16.05
N ASP A 305 9.02 1.97 17.14
CA ASP A 305 10.47 2.00 17.37
C ASP A 305 11.01 0.58 17.54
N SER A 306 12.25 0.37 17.12
CA SER A 306 13.04 -0.80 17.48
C SER A 306 13.93 -0.53 18.69
N ILE A 307 14.73 -1.53 19.07
CA ILE A 307 15.72 -1.37 20.15
C ILE A 307 16.82 -0.38 19.73
N GLU A 308 17.18 -0.34 18.45
CA GLU A 308 18.34 0.45 17.96
C GLU A 308 17.91 1.78 17.31
N HIS A 309 16.73 1.80 16.65
CA HIS A 309 16.29 2.95 15.87
C HIS A 309 14.84 3.33 16.18
N THR A 310 14.51 4.61 15.99
CA THR A 310 13.11 5.03 15.95
C THR A 310 12.45 4.50 14.67
N ALA A 311 11.11 4.39 14.66
CA ALA A 311 10.33 3.98 13.48
C ALA A 311 10.74 4.78 12.23
N GLN A 312 10.86 6.11 12.36
CA GLN A 312 11.29 6.97 11.27
C GLN A 312 12.70 6.65 10.77
N GLN A 313 13.65 6.44 11.67
CA GLN A 313 15.04 6.11 11.30
C GLN A 313 15.09 4.75 10.60
N LEU A 314 14.42 3.74 11.16
CA LEU A 314 14.39 2.39 10.57
C LEU A 314 13.75 2.40 9.19
N ASN A 315 12.63 3.10 9.01
CA ASN A 315 11.97 3.27 7.72
C ASN A 315 12.88 3.99 6.70
N THR A 316 13.59 5.04 7.13
CA THR A 316 14.55 5.76 6.28
C THR A 316 15.71 4.84 5.86
N LEU A 317 16.26 4.03 6.78
CA LEU A 317 17.32 3.09 6.46
C LEU A 317 16.84 2.00 5.49
N ARG A 318 15.65 1.46 5.71
CA ARG A 318 15.04 0.48 4.80
C ARG A 318 14.88 1.07 3.41
N SER A 319 14.27 2.24 3.28
CA SER A 319 14.11 2.92 1.98
C SER A 319 15.44 3.29 1.30
N THR A 320 16.51 3.51 2.07
CA THR A 320 17.84 3.82 1.52
C THR A 320 18.55 2.59 0.94
N TRP A 321 18.41 1.43 1.61
CA TRP A 321 19.16 0.23 1.25
C TRP A 321 18.36 -0.83 0.51
N LEU A 322 17.02 -0.78 0.61
CA LEU A 322 16.09 -1.73 0.00
C LEU A 322 15.26 -1.03 -1.07
N GLY A 323 14.89 -1.76 -2.10
CA GLY A 323 13.96 -1.25 -3.12
C GLY A 323 12.51 -1.34 -2.64
N ASP A 324 12.16 -2.49 -2.02
CA ASP A 324 10.89 -2.70 -1.34
C ASP A 324 11.10 -3.56 -0.10
N SER A 325 10.28 -3.37 0.89
CA SER A 325 10.27 -4.19 2.11
C SER A 325 8.88 -4.21 2.72
N ARG A 326 8.34 -5.40 2.93
CA ARG A 326 7.00 -5.57 3.49
C ARG A 326 6.90 -6.83 4.33
N THR A 327 6.01 -6.76 5.33
CA THR A 327 5.52 -7.92 6.09
C THR A 327 4.07 -8.18 5.71
N GLN A 328 3.68 -9.45 5.60
CA GLN A 328 2.32 -9.83 5.22
C GLN A 328 1.99 -11.26 5.65
N LEU A 329 0.71 -11.60 5.66
CA LEU A 329 0.26 -12.98 5.74
C LEU A 329 0.01 -13.52 4.34
N ASP A 330 0.67 -14.61 3.99
CA ASP A 330 0.47 -15.34 2.74
C ASP A 330 -0.30 -16.64 2.98
N ILE A 331 -1.23 -16.94 2.07
CA ILE A 331 -2.07 -18.12 2.12
C ILE A 331 -1.95 -18.85 0.79
N TRP A 332 -1.47 -20.09 0.83
CA TRP A 332 -1.29 -20.91 -0.36
C TRP A 332 -2.08 -22.21 -0.24
N THR A 333 -2.91 -22.48 -1.25
CA THR A 333 -3.62 -23.74 -1.42
C THR A 333 -3.18 -24.42 -2.71
N GLY A 334 -3.10 -25.75 -2.69
CA GLY A 334 -2.86 -26.51 -3.90
C GLY A 334 -4.09 -26.47 -4.82
N ARG A 335 -3.85 -26.67 -6.13
CA ARG A 335 -4.92 -26.63 -7.17
C ARG A 335 -5.86 -27.83 -7.15
N GLN A 336 -5.53 -28.88 -6.38
CA GLN A 336 -6.35 -30.10 -6.32
C GLN A 336 -7.36 -29.98 -5.18
N GLU A 337 -8.55 -30.54 -5.39
CA GLU A 337 -9.57 -30.65 -4.35
C GLU A 337 -8.99 -31.32 -3.09
N GLY A 338 -9.20 -30.72 -1.91
CA GLY A 338 -8.66 -31.20 -0.64
C GLY A 338 -7.15 -30.98 -0.46
N ALA A 339 -6.51 -30.19 -1.33
CA ALA A 339 -5.11 -29.83 -1.15
C ALA A 339 -4.91 -29.07 0.18
N PRO A 340 -3.77 -29.31 0.87
CA PRO A 340 -3.51 -28.62 2.12
C PRO A 340 -3.36 -27.10 1.91
N CYS A 341 -3.86 -26.34 2.86
CA CYS A 341 -3.62 -24.90 2.96
C CYS A 341 -2.36 -24.65 3.79
N HIS A 342 -1.53 -23.72 3.35
CA HIS A 342 -0.35 -23.26 4.06
C HIS A 342 -0.45 -21.76 4.27
N ALA A 343 -0.49 -21.34 5.52
CA ALA A 343 -0.43 -19.95 5.91
C ALA A 343 0.99 -19.62 6.38
N LYS A 344 1.51 -18.46 5.99
CA LYS A 344 2.85 -17.99 6.33
C LYS A 344 2.82 -16.53 6.79
N LEU A 345 3.62 -16.22 7.81
CA LEU A 345 4.05 -14.84 8.06
C LEU A 345 5.29 -14.61 7.21
N SER A 346 5.23 -13.62 6.34
CA SER A 346 6.28 -13.36 5.34
C SER A 346 6.93 -12.01 5.58
N LEU A 347 8.26 -11.97 5.51
CA LEU A 347 9.06 -10.77 5.33
C LEU A 347 9.64 -10.83 3.91
N CYS A 348 9.24 -9.89 3.05
CA CYS A 348 9.66 -9.83 1.66
C CYS A 348 10.52 -8.59 1.44
N LEU A 349 11.71 -8.79 0.89
CA LEU A 349 12.69 -7.75 0.64
C LEU A 349 13.14 -7.81 -0.82
N SER A 350 13.08 -6.68 -1.54
CA SER A 350 13.71 -6.51 -2.83
C SER A 350 14.87 -5.52 -2.73
N LEU A 351 16.01 -5.84 -3.36
CA LEU A 351 17.24 -5.10 -3.14
C LEU A 351 18.26 -5.26 -4.26
N LEU A 352 19.25 -4.41 -4.25
CA LEU A 352 20.46 -4.61 -5.04
C LEU A 352 21.43 -5.54 -4.29
N GLU A 353 22.17 -6.38 -5.01
CA GLU A 353 23.07 -7.39 -4.41
C GLU A 353 24.07 -6.78 -3.41
N ARG A 354 24.54 -5.55 -3.65
CA ARG A 354 25.42 -4.82 -2.72
C ARG A 354 24.79 -4.55 -1.35
N SER A 355 23.46 -4.52 -1.27
CA SER A 355 22.69 -4.23 -0.05
C SER A 355 22.33 -5.48 0.76
N LEU A 356 22.72 -6.70 0.33
CA LEU A 356 22.28 -7.96 0.93
C LEU A 356 22.58 -8.03 2.44
N GLU A 357 23.74 -7.56 2.89
CA GLU A 357 24.12 -7.54 4.30
C GLU A 357 23.19 -6.62 5.11
N LYS A 358 22.95 -5.41 4.59
CA LYS A 358 22.02 -4.47 5.22
C LYS A 358 20.58 -4.97 5.20
N ALA A 359 20.18 -5.71 4.19
CA ALA A 359 18.84 -6.30 4.12
C ALA A 359 18.62 -7.34 5.23
N VAL A 360 19.61 -8.20 5.48
CA VAL A 360 19.55 -9.19 6.56
C VAL A 360 19.55 -8.50 7.94
N GLU A 361 20.38 -7.47 8.12
CA GLU A 361 20.47 -6.69 9.36
C GLU A 361 19.15 -5.96 9.66
N LEU A 362 18.70 -5.10 8.72
CA LEU A 362 17.51 -4.27 8.90
C LEU A 362 16.20 -5.08 8.94
N GLY A 363 16.09 -6.13 8.11
CA GLY A 363 14.94 -7.03 8.14
C GLY A 363 14.85 -7.79 9.47
N GLY A 364 16.00 -8.19 10.02
CA GLY A 364 16.08 -8.82 11.33
C GLY A 364 15.71 -7.87 12.45
N GLU A 365 16.24 -6.66 12.47
CA GLU A 365 15.89 -5.62 13.45
C GLU A 365 14.39 -5.31 13.41
N TRP A 366 13.84 -5.07 12.22
CA TRP A 366 12.44 -4.74 12.02
C TRP A 366 11.50 -5.82 12.56
N LEU A 367 11.80 -7.10 12.28
CA LEU A 367 10.89 -8.18 12.65
C LEU A 367 11.06 -8.63 14.11
N TYR A 368 12.30 -8.66 14.63
CA TYR A 368 12.60 -9.22 15.95
C TYR A 368 12.72 -8.18 17.06
N ASP A 369 13.23 -6.98 16.75
CA ASP A 369 13.61 -6.00 17.77
C ASP A 369 12.63 -4.84 17.89
N THR A 370 11.54 -4.79 17.10
CA THR A 370 10.47 -3.80 17.23
C THR A 370 9.82 -3.90 18.62
N ILE A 371 9.63 -2.76 19.27
CA ILE A 371 9.11 -2.65 20.63
C ILE A 371 7.58 -2.60 20.60
N LEU A 372 6.93 -3.70 20.98
CA LEU A 372 5.47 -3.87 20.95
C LEU A 372 4.79 -3.49 22.29
N THR A 373 5.52 -3.00 23.29
CA THR A 373 4.97 -2.66 24.60
C THR A 373 5.38 -1.26 25.04
N GLY A 374 4.59 -0.67 25.92
CA GLY A 374 4.82 0.66 26.47
C GLY A 374 4.00 1.77 25.80
N PRO A 375 4.03 2.99 26.39
CA PRO A 375 3.11 4.08 26.01
C PRO A 375 3.20 4.52 24.54
N ALA A 376 4.39 4.46 23.93
CA ALA A 376 4.58 4.80 22.51
C ALA A 376 3.89 3.79 21.60
N ALA A 377 4.07 2.49 21.89
CA ALA A 377 3.41 1.42 21.15
C ALA A 377 1.88 1.48 21.31
N GLU A 378 1.38 1.73 22.51
CA GLU A 378 -0.06 1.88 22.78
C GLU A 378 -0.68 3.03 21.96
N ALA A 379 0.02 4.16 21.87
CA ALA A 379 -0.44 5.30 21.05
C ALA A 379 -0.42 4.97 19.55
N ALA A 380 0.58 4.23 19.08
CA ALA A 380 0.65 3.78 17.68
C ALA A 380 -0.49 2.80 17.36
N PHE A 381 -0.79 1.84 18.23
CA PHE A 381 -1.92 0.92 18.04
C PHE A 381 -3.25 1.65 17.90
N ALA A 382 -3.53 2.62 18.79
CA ALA A 382 -4.76 3.39 18.71
C ALA A 382 -4.89 4.14 17.36
N ARG A 383 -3.79 4.68 16.85
CA ARG A 383 -3.74 5.38 15.56
C ARG A 383 -3.94 4.41 14.39
N VAL A 384 -3.13 3.34 14.32
CA VAL A 384 -3.17 2.37 13.22
C VAL A 384 -4.54 1.72 13.11
N LEU A 385 -5.14 1.26 14.23
CA LEU A 385 -6.46 0.66 14.21
C LEU A 385 -7.53 1.64 13.69
N SER A 386 -7.46 2.90 14.08
CA SER A 386 -8.39 3.92 13.59
C SER A 386 -8.24 4.15 12.08
N GLN A 387 -7.01 4.19 11.58
CA GLN A 387 -6.71 4.33 10.15
C GLN A 387 -7.19 3.12 9.35
N GLN A 388 -6.87 1.90 9.80
CA GLN A 388 -7.31 0.66 9.15
C GLN A 388 -8.83 0.55 9.08
N LYS A 389 -9.52 0.88 10.17
CA LYS A 389 -10.97 0.89 10.21
C LYS A 389 -11.56 1.84 9.16
N LEU A 390 -11.10 3.10 9.12
CA LEU A 390 -11.55 4.10 8.13
C LEU A 390 -11.28 3.64 6.69
N ASN A 391 -10.11 3.06 6.44
CA ASN A 391 -9.76 2.52 5.12
C ASN A 391 -10.71 1.38 4.70
N MET A 392 -11.01 0.45 5.61
CA MET A 392 -11.93 -0.65 5.32
C MET A 392 -13.36 -0.15 5.06
N GLU A 393 -13.86 0.83 5.83
CA GLU A 393 -15.18 1.42 5.63
C GLU A 393 -15.32 2.03 4.23
N GLN A 394 -14.28 2.70 3.72
CA GLN A 394 -14.26 3.22 2.35
C GLN A 394 -14.18 2.10 1.31
N GLN A 395 -13.36 1.08 1.57
CA GLN A 395 -13.25 -0.06 0.65
C GLN A 395 -14.56 -0.86 0.57
N PHE A 396 -15.35 -0.97 1.62
CA PHE A 396 -16.68 -1.58 1.56
C PHE A 396 -17.58 -0.88 0.53
N ILE A 397 -17.49 0.44 0.41
CA ILE A 397 -18.25 1.20 -0.57
C ILE A 397 -17.69 0.99 -1.99
N GLN A 398 -16.36 1.04 -2.14
CA GLN A 398 -15.71 0.98 -3.45
C GLN A 398 -15.59 -0.44 -4.01
N GLN A 399 -15.39 -1.43 -3.16
CA GLN A 399 -15.06 -2.83 -3.51
C GLN A 399 -15.98 -3.83 -2.79
N GLY A 400 -17.22 -3.48 -2.54
CA GLY A 400 -18.16 -4.34 -1.79
C GLY A 400 -18.36 -5.72 -2.42
N ASN A 401 -18.23 -5.86 -3.76
CA ASN A 401 -18.23 -7.14 -4.45
C ASN A 401 -17.06 -8.05 -4.01
N VAL A 402 -15.87 -7.50 -3.75
CA VAL A 402 -14.71 -8.28 -3.29
C VAL A 402 -14.95 -8.79 -1.87
N TYR A 403 -15.39 -7.91 -0.96
CA TYR A 403 -15.70 -8.30 0.42
C TYR A 403 -16.84 -9.31 0.51
N ALA A 404 -17.88 -9.15 -0.31
CA ALA A 404 -18.98 -10.11 -0.40
C ALA A 404 -18.50 -11.47 -0.95
N ALA A 405 -17.61 -11.48 -1.94
CA ALA A 405 -17.03 -12.70 -2.49
C ALA A 405 -16.13 -13.41 -1.47
N THR A 406 -15.26 -12.67 -0.77
CA THR A 406 -14.40 -13.21 0.30
C THR A 406 -15.25 -13.82 1.40
N ARG A 407 -16.29 -13.10 1.86
CA ARG A 407 -17.22 -13.58 2.88
C ARG A 407 -17.95 -14.85 2.46
N ALA A 408 -18.45 -14.92 1.23
CA ALA A 408 -19.15 -16.09 0.72
C ALA A 408 -18.19 -17.29 0.54
N SER A 409 -16.97 -17.07 0.05
CA SER A 409 -15.96 -18.12 -0.13
C SER A 409 -15.48 -18.73 1.19
N ALA A 410 -15.51 -17.96 2.28
CA ALA A 410 -15.11 -18.40 3.62
C ALA A 410 -15.88 -19.61 4.15
N HIS A 411 -17.05 -19.90 3.59
CA HIS A 411 -17.85 -21.08 3.94
C HIS A 411 -17.44 -22.37 3.22
N TYR A 412 -16.61 -22.25 2.17
CA TYR A 412 -16.32 -23.37 1.27
C TYR A 412 -14.83 -23.73 1.24
N THR A 413 -13.94 -22.77 1.48
CA THR A 413 -12.50 -22.99 1.36
C THR A 413 -11.74 -22.46 2.58
N VAL A 414 -10.62 -23.13 2.92
CA VAL A 414 -9.78 -22.72 4.06
C VAL A 414 -9.12 -21.38 3.80
N ASP A 415 -8.60 -21.16 2.59
CA ASP A 415 -8.01 -19.88 2.18
C ASP A 415 -9.04 -18.74 2.22
N GLY A 416 -10.27 -18.99 1.76
CA GLY A 416 -11.38 -18.03 1.89
C GLY A 416 -11.69 -17.70 3.34
N ALA A 417 -11.71 -18.70 4.25
CA ALA A 417 -11.98 -18.50 5.66
C ALA A 417 -10.86 -17.70 6.36
N VAL A 418 -9.59 -17.96 6.02
CA VAL A 418 -8.46 -17.18 6.54
C VAL A 418 -8.47 -15.76 5.99
N SER A 419 -8.70 -15.57 4.69
CA SER A 419 -8.81 -14.25 4.07
C SER A 419 -9.93 -13.41 4.70
N GLU A 420 -11.10 -14.01 4.94
CA GLU A 420 -12.21 -13.35 5.63
C GLU A 420 -11.84 -12.94 7.07
N ARG A 421 -11.05 -13.77 7.76
CA ARG A 421 -10.59 -13.51 9.13
C ARG A 421 -9.53 -12.42 9.22
N CYS A 422 -8.66 -12.30 8.22
CA CYS A 422 -7.50 -11.39 8.22
C CYS A 422 -7.72 -10.11 7.41
N SER A 423 -8.67 -10.09 6.46
CA SER A 423 -8.89 -8.92 5.60
C SER A 423 -10.36 -8.66 5.26
N GLY A 424 -11.30 -9.53 5.69
CA GLY A 424 -12.72 -9.42 5.37
C GLY A 424 -13.55 -8.66 6.43
N VAL A 425 -14.87 -8.84 6.36
CA VAL A 425 -15.82 -8.24 7.31
C VAL A 425 -15.57 -8.73 8.75
N SER A 426 -15.10 -9.97 8.92
CA SER A 426 -14.72 -10.51 10.23
C SER A 426 -13.52 -9.79 10.82
N TYR A 427 -12.55 -9.42 9.99
CA TYR A 427 -11.40 -8.62 10.42
C TYR A 427 -11.83 -7.21 10.86
N TYR A 428 -12.69 -6.54 10.10
CA TYR A 428 -13.25 -5.26 10.50
C TYR A 428 -13.93 -5.33 11.88
N LYS A 429 -14.75 -6.35 12.11
CA LYS A 429 -15.40 -6.58 13.43
C LYS A 429 -14.37 -6.84 14.54
N PHE A 430 -13.29 -7.55 14.23
CA PHE A 430 -12.17 -7.75 15.15
C PHE A 430 -11.52 -6.42 15.53
N LEU A 431 -11.20 -5.55 14.56
CA LEU A 431 -10.61 -4.21 14.80
C LEU A 431 -11.54 -3.35 15.68
N CYS A 432 -12.85 -3.31 15.38
CA CYS A 432 -13.84 -2.62 16.21
C CYS A 432 -13.83 -3.13 17.65
N GLY A 433 -13.84 -4.46 17.85
CA GLY A 433 -13.83 -5.05 19.18
C GLY A 433 -12.52 -4.81 19.95
N VAL A 434 -11.38 -4.71 19.27
CA VAL A 434 -10.10 -4.32 19.91
C VAL A 434 -10.15 -2.87 20.35
N GLN A 435 -10.62 -1.98 19.47
CA GLN A 435 -10.74 -0.56 19.74
C GLN A 435 -11.71 -0.27 20.90
N GLU A 436 -12.90 -0.91 20.93
CA GLU A 436 -13.89 -0.78 22.00
C GLU A 436 -13.34 -1.19 23.38
N ARG A 437 -12.52 -2.25 23.42
CA ARG A 437 -11.87 -2.66 24.68
C ARG A 437 -10.84 -1.65 25.18
N GLY A 438 -10.13 -0.97 24.28
CA GLY A 438 -9.15 0.07 24.60
C GLY A 438 -7.99 -0.40 25.50
N ASN A 439 -7.75 -1.70 25.61
CA ASN A 439 -6.67 -2.27 26.42
C ASN A 439 -5.41 -2.47 25.56
N TRP A 440 -4.74 -1.38 25.24
CA TRP A 440 -3.59 -1.37 24.35
C TRP A 440 -2.37 -2.10 24.92
N ALA A 441 -2.17 -2.05 26.25
CA ALA A 441 -1.09 -2.79 26.91
C ALA A 441 -1.24 -4.29 26.71
N ALA A 442 -2.44 -4.84 26.94
CA ALA A 442 -2.71 -6.27 26.72
C ALA A 442 -2.64 -6.65 25.23
N LEU A 443 -2.97 -5.74 24.31
CA LEU A 443 -2.76 -5.96 22.89
C LEU A 443 -1.27 -6.12 22.58
N GLY A 444 -0.43 -5.20 23.06
CA GLY A 444 1.02 -5.25 22.85
C GLY A 444 1.64 -6.55 23.38
N GLU A 445 1.29 -6.94 24.62
CA GLU A 445 1.72 -8.22 25.20
C GLU A 445 1.29 -9.44 24.35
N LYS A 446 0.06 -9.42 23.81
CA LYS A 446 -0.45 -10.50 22.95
C LYS A 446 0.31 -10.56 21.62
N LEU A 447 0.55 -9.42 20.97
CA LEU A 447 1.30 -9.34 19.71
C LEU A 447 2.74 -9.80 19.91
N ASP A 448 3.41 -9.38 20.99
CA ASP A 448 4.77 -9.75 21.29
C ASP A 448 4.92 -11.25 21.59
N ALA A 449 3.99 -11.82 22.35
CA ALA A 449 3.97 -13.26 22.62
C ALA A 449 3.76 -14.09 21.33
N LEU A 450 2.85 -13.68 20.45
CA LEU A 450 2.61 -14.35 19.16
C LEU A 450 3.81 -14.21 18.23
N ARG A 451 4.38 -13.01 18.12
CA ARG A 451 5.61 -12.77 17.36
C ARG A 451 6.73 -13.71 17.82
N THR A 452 6.99 -13.73 19.12
CA THR A 452 8.04 -14.56 19.72
C THR A 452 7.81 -16.05 19.43
N GLU A 453 6.58 -16.54 19.63
CA GLU A 453 6.22 -17.93 19.34
C GLU A 453 6.48 -18.29 17.88
N VAL A 454 6.02 -17.46 16.94
CA VAL A 454 6.19 -17.71 15.49
C VAL A 454 7.67 -17.63 15.10
N LEU A 455 8.38 -16.58 15.46
CA LEU A 455 9.74 -16.35 15.00
C LEU A 455 10.75 -17.36 15.58
N GLN A 456 10.52 -17.84 16.80
CA GLN A 456 11.42 -18.79 17.46
C GLN A 456 11.13 -20.26 17.11
N HIS A 457 9.85 -20.62 16.95
CA HIS A 457 9.45 -22.02 16.90
C HIS A 457 8.88 -22.50 15.56
N ALA A 458 8.39 -21.59 14.71
CA ALA A 458 7.87 -21.99 13.39
C ALA A 458 9.00 -22.39 12.42
N GLU A 459 8.71 -23.32 11.49
CA GLU A 459 9.62 -23.57 10.37
C GLU A 459 9.85 -22.28 9.59
N LEU A 460 11.11 -22.00 9.30
CA LEU A 460 11.50 -20.87 8.45
C LEU A 460 11.97 -21.39 7.09
N THR A 461 11.37 -20.88 6.03
CA THR A 461 11.89 -20.98 4.67
C THR A 461 12.46 -19.64 4.26
N VAL A 462 13.71 -19.61 3.83
CA VAL A 462 14.36 -18.43 3.25
C VAL A 462 14.46 -18.65 1.75
N SER A 463 13.88 -17.80 0.95
CA SER A 463 13.92 -17.87 -0.51
C SER A 463 14.76 -16.73 -1.06
N LEU A 464 15.76 -17.09 -1.85
CA LEU A 464 16.66 -16.18 -2.54
C LEU A 464 16.50 -16.33 -4.06
N TYR A 465 16.04 -15.26 -4.72
CA TYR A 465 16.19 -15.08 -6.16
C TYR A 465 17.38 -14.16 -6.39
N GLY A 466 18.46 -14.67 -6.99
CA GLY A 466 19.68 -13.88 -7.14
C GLY A 466 20.83 -14.70 -7.73
N SER A 467 22.00 -14.06 -7.80
CA SER A 467 23.23 -14.67 -8.32
C SER A 467 23.79 -15.76 -7.38
N GLU A 468 24.70 -16.58 -7.89
CA GLU A 468 25.47 -17.52 -7.07
C GLU A 468 26.37 -16.82 -6.04
N ASP A 469 26.85 -15.61 -6.37
CA ASP A 469 27.63 -14.79 -5.44
C ASP A 469 26.76 -14.28 -4.28
N ALA A 470 25.52 -13.87 -4.54
CA ALA A 470 24.55 -13.52 -3.53
C ALA A 470 24.22 -14.71 -2.61
N LEU A 471 24.05 -15.92 -3.18
CA LEU A 471 23.87 -17.15 -2.42
C LEU A 471 25.07 -17.44 -1.50
N ALA A 472 26.28 -17.35 -2.03
CA ALA A 472 27.50 -17.57 -1.25
C ALA A 472 27.61 -16.57 -0.09
N LYS A 473 27.26 -15.30 -0.32
CA LYS A 473 27.22 -14.25 0.71
C LYS A 473 26.14 -14.53 1.75
N LEU A 474 24.93 -14.90 1.35
CA LEU A 474 23.83 -15.22 2.28
C LEU A 474 24.17 -16.42 3.18
N ARG A 475 24.86 -17.43 2.65
CA ARG A 475 25.35 -18.58 3.43
C ARG A 475 26.27 -18.17 4.59
N THR A 476 27.01 -17.09 4.44
CA THR A 476 27.87 -16.55 5.51
C THR A 476 27.14 -15.64 6.48
N LEU A 477 26.12 -14.92 6.03
CA LEU A 477 25.37 -13.96 6.84
C LEU A 477 24.29 -14.61 7.71
N LEU A 478 23.57 -15.58 7.16
CA LEU A 478 22.39 -16.17 7.81
C LEU A 478 22.69 -16.82 9.18
N PRO A 479 23.79 -17.57 9.38
CA PRO A 479 24.12 -18.17 10.67
C PRO A 479 24.37 -17.19 11.81
N ASP A 480 24.84 -15.98 11.49
CA ASP A 480 25.15 -14.94 12.47
C ASP A 480 24.03 -13.89 12.59
N SER A 481 22.90 -14.13 11.92
CA SER A 481 21.75 -13.20 11.89
C SER A 481 20.70 -13.56 12.93
N ARG A 482 19.74 -12.64 13.14
CA ARG A 482 18.54 -12.87 13.98
C ARG A 482 17.62 -13.99 13.45
N PHE A 483 17.78 -14.38 12.19
CA PHE A 483 17.01 -15.45 11.55
C PHE A 483 17.50 -16.84 11.90
N ALA A 484 18.72 -16.98 12.43
CA ALA A 484 19.26 -18.26 12.86
C ALA A 484 18.54 -18.76 14.13
N ALA A 485 18.03 -19.98 14.11
CA ALA A 485 17.47 -20.64 15.28
C ALA A 485 17.52 -22.17 15.10
N GLU A 486 17.81 -22.86 16.18
CA GLU A 486 17.77 -24.33 16.21
C GLU A 486 16.43 -24.84 16.77
N GLY A 487 16.05 -26.06 16.40
CA GLY A 487 14.90 -26.73 16.99
C GLY A 487 13.53 -26.22 16.52
N ARG A 488 13.47 -25.56 15.37
CA ARG A 488 12.19 -25.13 14.77
C ARG A 488 11.30 -26.33 14.47
N ALA A 489 10.00 -26.19 14.71
CA ALA A 489 9.03 -27.22 14.36
C ALA A 489 8.94 -27.35 12.83
N ALA A 490 8.62 -28.57 12.34
CA ALA A 490 8.35 -28.75 10.92
C ALA A 490 7.04 -28.07 10.49
N ALA A 491 7.00 -27.59 9.24
CA ALA A 491 5.80 -27.01 8.65
C ALA A 491 4.61 -27.97 8.70
N LYS A 492 3.45 -27.43 8.91
CA LYS A 492 2.17 -28.16 8.92
C LYS A 492 1.14 -27.44 8.07
N PRO A 493 0.21 -28.19 7.45
CA PRO A 493 -0.96 -27.57 6.87
C PRO A 493 -1.72 -26.78 7.92
N TYR A 494 -2.15 -25.57 7.55
CA TYR A 494 -3.02 -24.76 8.36
C TYR A 494 -4.47 -25.30 8.28
N VAL A 495 -5.13 -25.36 9.40
CA VAL A 495 -6.51 -25.87 9.49
C VAL A 495 -7.41 -24.78 10.05
N GLU A 496 -8.40 -24.39 9.27
CA GLU A 496 -9.46 -23.45 9.64
C GLU A 496 -10.80 -24.19 9.67
N PRO A 497 -11.56 -24.12 10.77
CA PRO A 497 -12.90 -24.69 10.81
C PRO A 497 -13.85 -23.86 9.93
N LEU A 498 -14.44 -24.50 8.93
CA LEU A 498 -15.42 -23.86 8.07
C LEU A 498 -16.77 -23.78 8.75
N THR A 499 -17.44 -22.65 8.62
CA THR A 499 -18.82 -22.47 9.11
C THR A 499 -19.82 -22.90 8.02
N PRO A 500 -21.03 -23.41 8.40
CA PRO A 500 -22.06 -23.71 7.40
C PRO A 500 -22.41 -22.48 6.56
N PRO A 501 -22.70 -22.65 5.25
CA PRO A 501 -23.12 -21.56 4.38
C PRO A 501 -24.38 -20.87 4.93
N VAL A 502 -24.40 -19.55 4.86
CA VAL A 502 -25.53 -18.73 5.27
C VAL A 502 -25.80 -17.65 4.21
N ASN A 503 -27.07 -17.20 4.15
CA ASN A 503 -27.40 -16.00 3.39
C ASN A 503 -27.28 -14.80 4.32
N GLU A 504 -26.37 -13.89 4.00
CA GLU A 504 -26.10 -12.68 4.77
C GLU A 504 -26.29 -11.45 3.89
N ALA A 505 -26.67 -10.34 4.50
CA ALA A 505 -26.69 -9.03 3.87
C ALA A 505 -26.03 -8.04 4.81
N PHE A 506 -25.16 -7.19 4.27
CA PHE A 506 -24.53 -6.08 4.96
C PHE A 506 -25.02 -4.78 4.34
N ILE A 507 -25.45 -3.86 5.19
CA ILE A 507 -25.88 -2.53 4.75
C ILE A 507 -24.64 -1.66 4.74
N ILE A 508 -24.35 -1.05 3.60
CA ILE A 508 -23.31 -0.05 3.40
C ILE A 508 -23.92 1.21 2.83
N ASP A 509 -23.30 2.34 3.12
CA ASP A 509 -23.74 3.63 2.61
C ASP A 509 -23.19 3.87 1.19
N GLY A 510 -23.85 3.28 0.19
CA GLY A 510 -23.40 3.32 -1.20
C GLY A 510 -24.56 3.28 -2.18
N GLY A 511 -24.36 3.91 -3.34
CA GLY A 511 -25.35 3.93 -4.44
C GLY A 511 -25.42 2.64 -5.25
N VAL A 512 -24.67 1.58 -4.90
CA VAL A 512 -24.58 0.33 -5.65
C VAL A 512 -24.86 -0.86 -4.74
N ASN A 513 -25.67 -1.80 -5.22
CA ASN A 513 -25.88 -3.08 -4.55
C ASN A 513 -24.95 -4.13 -5.15
N TYR A 514 -24.28 -4.89 -4.29
CA TYR A 514 -23.43 -6.01 -4.65
C TYR A 514 -24.12 -7.32 -4.27
N ASP A 515 -24.38 -8.20 -5.24
CA ASP A 515 -24.93 -9.55 -5.02
C ASP A 515 -23.89 -10.57 -5.49
N VAL A 516 -23.42 -11.40 -4.57
CA VAL A 516 -22.42 -12.43 -4.82
C VAL A 516 -22.98 -13.78 -4.41
N GLN A 517 -22.87 -14.74 -5.30
CA GLN A 517 -23.26 -16.13 -5.09
C GLN A 517 -22.05 -17.03 -5.35
N VAL A 518 -21.80 -17.97 -4.42
CA VAL A 518 -20.67 -18.90 -4.50
C VAL A 518 -21.19 -20.34 -4.39
N TRP A 519 -20.69 -21.21 -5.25
CA TRP A 519 -20.96 -22.64 -5.25
C TRP A 519 -19.65 -23.44 -5.13
N PRO A 520 -19.64 -24.56 -4.41
CA PRO A 520 -18.52 -25.49 -4.49
C PRO A 520 -18.45 -26.08 -5.92
N MET A 521 -17.23 -26.19 -6.46
CA MET A 521 -16.98 -26.88 -7.74
C MET A 521 -16.52 -28.31 -7.49
#